data_9dae467a3ee87ebe8a20b565e76b975d
#
_entry.id   9dae467a3ee87ebe8a20b565e76b975d
#
_cell.length_a   1.000
_cell.length_b   1.000
_cell.length_c   1.000
_cell.angle_alpha   90.00
_cell.angle_beta   90.00
_cell.angle_gamma   90.00
#
_symmetry.space_group_name_H-M   'P 1'
#
loop_
_entity.id
_entity.type
_entity.pdbx_description
1 polymer ?
#
loop_
_entity_poly.entity_id
_entity_poly.type
_entity_poly.pdbx_seq_one_letter_code
_entity_poly.pdbx_strand_id
1 'polypeptide(L)'
;MVRVSNEDPVADKKPVRRHMDGATAQEQLLDAAEQLFYRDGIRAISVDAVVERAGVNKMSVYRQFSSKDDLVVAYLTRMDARFRERIERSIAKHPGQPAKALVQSMTDLVERASNPDYRGCPFVNVACEFADREHPARVSVANNKQYLISRLLELSTAAGAADPQLLADSLVLLVEGVYASSQTFGPGCGPLRTAPATAAMLVKAACGDDRIEL
;
A
#
# COMPACT_ATOMS: atom_id res chain seq x y z
N MET A 1 45.54 -49.11 -37.28
CA MET A 1 44.37 -49.63 -36.62
C MET A 1 44.06 -48.66 -35.48
N VAL A 2 43.21 -47.65 -35.75
CA VAL A 2 42.85 -46.62 -34.80
C VAL A 2 41.40 -46.90 -34.38
N ARG A 3 41.15 -47.10 -33.08
CA ARG A 3 39.81 -47.28 -32.52
C ARG A 3 39.18 -45.90 -32.33
N VAL A 4 38.03 -45.68 -32.98
CA VAL A 4 37.17 -44.52 -32.78
C VAL A 4 36.25 -44.85 -31.63
N SER A 5 36.34 -44.08 -30.55
CA SER A 5 35.42 -44.13 -29.39
C SER A 5 34.16 -43.39 -29.76
N ASN A 6 33.03 -44.09 -29.68
CA ASN A 6 31.68 -43.56 -29.85
C ASN A 6 31.28 -42.90 -28.51
N GLU A 7 31.18 -41.56 -28.46
CA GLU A 7 30.61 -40.86 -27.33
C GLU A 7 29.09 -40.70 -27.56
N ASP A 8 28.29 -41.26 -26.66
CA ASP A 8 26.85 -41.12 -26.66
C ASP A 8 26.41 -39.67 -26.35
N PRO A 9 25.35 -39.13 -26.96
CA PRO A 9 24.89 -37.78 -26.72
C PRO A 9 24.23 -37.69 -25.33
N VAL A 10 24.75 -36.76 -24.51
CA VAL A 10 24.18 -36.39 -23.21
C VAL A 10 22.76 -35.87 -23.42
N ALA A 11 21.78 -36.61 -22.94
CA ALA A 11 20.39 -36.23 -22.96
C ALA A 11 20.14 -34.98 -22.09
N ASP A 12 19.76 -33.91 -22.74
CA ASP A 12 19.35 -32.63 -22.12
C ASP A 12 18.14 -32.87 -21.23
N LYS A 13 18.35 -32.98 -19.91
CA LYS A 13 17.28 -33.13 -18.91
C LYS A 13 16.58 -31.79 -18.77
N LYS A 14 15.40 -31.63 -19.41
CA LYS A 14 14.47 -30.54 -19.12
C LYS A 14 14.29 -30.41 -17.60
N PRO A 15 14.34 -29.17 -17.04
CA PRO A 15 14.19 -28.96 -15.63
C PRO A 15 12.81 -29.48 -15.17
N VAL A 16 12.82 -30.37 -14.19
CA VAL A 16 11.62 -30.91 -13.54
C VAL A 16 10.88 -29.72 -12.91
N ARG A 17 9.75 -29.30 -13.50
CA ARG A 17 8.84 -28.30 -12.92
C ARG A 17 8.34 -28.88 -11.60
N ARG A 18 8.89 -28.40 -10.47
CA ARG A 18 8.36 -28.69 -9.14
C ARG A 18 6.89 -28.27 -9.12
N HIS A 19 6.02 -29.20 -8.74
CA HIS A 19 4.62 -28.93 -8.46
C HIS A 19 4.57 -28.02 -7.24
N MET A 20 4.46 -26.69 -7.47
CA MET A 20 4.36 -25.72 -6.39
C MET A 20 3.01 -25.92 -5.69
N ASP A 21 3.02 -25.84 -4.37
CA ASP A 21 1.81 -25.80 -3.56
C ASP A 21 0.96 -24.57 -3.96
N GLY A 22 -0.37 -24.72 -3.97
CA GLY A 22 -1.29 -23.66 -4.41
C GLY A 22 -1.13 -22.37 -3.62
N ALA A 23 -0.82 -22.45 -2.32
CA ALA A 23 -0.56 -21.30 -1.47
C ALA A 23 0.69 -20.52 -1.90
N THR A 24 1.78 -21.22 -2.22
CA THR A 24 3.03 -20.62 -2.70
C THR A 24 2.82 -19.92 -4.05
N ALA A 25 2.02 -20.50 -4.96
CA ALA A 25 1.72 -19.89 -6.25
C ALA A 25 0.86 -18.62 -6.10
N GLN A 26 -0.06 -18.59 -5.15
CA GLN A 26 -0.88 -17.42 -4.84
C GLN A 26 -0.03 -16.26 -4.29
N GLU A 27 0.87 -16.54 -3.37
CA GLU A 27 1.82 -15.55 -2.83
C GLU A 27 2.66 -14.94 -3.94
N GLN A 28 3.26 -15.76 -4.81
CA GLN A 28 4.06 -15.29 -5.94
C GLN A 28 3.27 -14.42 -6.92
N LEU A 29 2.00 -14.78 -7.17
CA LEU A 29 1.10 -13.98 -8.01
C LEU A 29 0.80 -12.62 -7.38
N LEU A 30 0.50 -12.59 -6.08
CA LEU A 30 0.24 -11.34 -5.37
C LEU A 30 1.49 -10.46 -5.27
N ASP A 31 2.67 -11.05 -5.09
CA ASP A 31 3.94 -10.31 -5.10
C ASP A 31 4.22 -9.68 -6.47
N ALA A 32 4.00 -10.43 -7.54
CA ALA A 32 4.15 -9.92 -8.91
C ALA A 32 3.10 -8.84 -9.24
N ALA A 33 1.84 -9.06 -8.85
CA ALA A 33 0.76 -8.08 -9.02
C ALA A 33 1.06 -6.79 -8.26
N GLU A 34 1.53 -6.87 -7.01
CA GLU A 34 1.91 -5.72 -6.20
C GLU A 34 3.00 -4.89 -6.89
N GLN A 35 4.07 -5.53 -7.35
CA GLN A 35 5.17 -4.85 -8.03
C GLN A 35 4.72 -4.14 -9.30
N LEU A 36 3.94 -4.83 -10.15
CA LEU A 36 3.52 -4.31 -11.43
C LEU A 36 2.40 -3.26 -11.29
N PHE A 37 1.36 -3.55 -10.52
CA PHE A 37 0.23 -2.64 -10.34
C PHE A 37 0.63 -1.35 -9.62
N TYR A 38 1.49 -1.44 -8.61
CA TYR A 38 1.95 -0.26 -7.89
C TYR A 38 2.86 0.64 -8.73
N ARG A 39 3.75 0.04 -9.54
CA ARG A 39 4.70 0.78 -10.37
C ARG A 39 4.05 1.35 -11.64
N ASP A 40 3.30 0.52 -12.35
CA ASP A 40 2.90 0.81 -13.73
C ASP A 40 1.39 1.09 -13.89
N GLY A 41 0.62 0.89 -12.80
CA GLY A 41 -0.85 1.04 -12.81
C GLY A 41 -1.58 -0.25 -13.19
N ILE A 42 -2.80 -0.40 -12.69
CA ILE A 42 -3.58 -1.62 -12.86
C ILE A 42 -4.05 -1.79 -14.32
N ARG A 43 -4.51 -0.69 -14.94
CA ARG A 43 -5.08 -0.77 -16.30
C ARG A 43 -4.04 -1.17 -17.34
N ALA A 44 -2.80 -0.71 -17.19
CA ALA A 44 -1.71 -0.97 -18.12
C ALA A 44 -1.23 -2.44 -18.07
N ILE A 45 -1.40 -3.14 -16.95
CA ILE A 45 -0.86 -4.47 -16.73
C ILE A 45 -1.90 -5.55 -17.04
N SER A 46 -1.53 -6.50 -17.89
CA SER A 46 -2.35 -7.69 -18.18
C SER A 46 -2.14 -8.79 -17.14
N VAL A 47 -3.10 -9.71 -17.02
CA VAL A 47 -2.95 -10.92 -16.18
C VAL A 47 -1.77 -11.77 -16.66
N ASP A 48 -1.55 -11.84 -17.98
CA ASP A 48 -0.42 -12.60 -18.56
C ASP A 48 0.95 -12.01 -18.12
N ALA A 49 1.08 -10.69 -18.04
CA ALA A 49 2.28 -10.05 -17.53
C ALA A 49 2.54 -10.39 -16.04
N VAL A 50 1.46 -10.47 -15.23
CA VAL A 50 1.58 -10.90 -13.82
C VAL A 50 2.02 -12.36 -13.73
N VAL A 51 1.43 -13.24 -14.56
CA VAL A 51 1.80 -14.66 -14.64
C VAL A 51 3.27 -14.85 -15.00
N GLU A 52 3.74 -14.14 -16.02
CA GLU A 52 5.11 -14.17 -16.49
C GLU A 52 6.08 -13.69 -15.38
N ARG A 53 5.74 -12.57 -14.76
CA ARG A 53 6.54 -12.00 -13.65
C ARG A 53 6.60 -12.92 -12.44
N ALA A 54 5.49 -13.60 -12.11
CA ALA A 54 5.40 -14.54 -11.00
C ALA A 54 6.12 -15.86 -11.27
N GLY A 55 6.38 -16.20 -12.53
CA GLY A 55 6.97 -17.48 -12.92
C GLY A 55 6.07 -18.68 -12.66
N VAL A 56 4.74 -18.47 -12.56
CA VAL A 56 3.76 -19.52 -12.29
C VAL A 56 3.09 -20.00 -13.57
N ASN A 57 2.40 -21.15 -13.50
CA ASN A 57 1.60 -21.64 -14.63
C ASN A 57 0.30 -20.83 -14.73
N LYS A 58 -0.06 -20.39 -15.95
CA LYS A 58 -1.28 -19.66 -16.28
C LYS A 58 -2.56 -20.35 -15.73
N MET A 59 -2.63 -21.67 -15.77
CA MET A 59 -3.74 -22.43 -15.20
C MET A 59 -3.86 -22.30 -13.67
N SER A 60 -2.77 -22.01 -12.98
CA SER A 60 -2.79 -21.76 -11.53
C SER A 60 -3.48 -20.45 -11.17
N VAL A 61 -3.38 -19.44 -12.04
CA VAL A 61 -4.08 -18.15 -11.86
C VAL A 61 -5.57 -18.33 -11.98
N TYR A 62 -6.05 -18.93 -13.07
CA TYR A 62 -7.49 -19.10 -13.31
C TYR A 62 -8.18 -20.06 -12.32
N ARG A 63 -7.43 -20.86 -11.57
CA ARG A 63 -7.97 -21.62 -10.43
C ARG A 63 -8.18 -20.78 -9.18
N GLN A 64 -7.44 -19.66 -9.04
CA GLN A 64 -7.44 -18.83 -7.84
C GLN A 64 -8.24 -17.54 -8.04
N PHE A 65 -8.21 -16.98 -9.24
CA PHE A 65 -8.85 -15.71 -9.59
C PHE A 65 -9.67 -15.92 -10.87
N SER A 66 -10.97 -15.69 -10.77
CA SER A 66 -11.89 -15.83 -11.92
C SER A 66 -11.75 -14.70 -12.94
N SER A 67 -11.22 -13.56 -12.49
CA SER A 67 -11.03 -12.35 -13.30
C SER A 67 -9.79 -11.56 -12.90
N LYS A 68 -9.41 -10.56 -13.71
CA LYS A 68 -8.41 -9.57 -13.33
C LYS A 68 -8.87 -8.77 -12.12
N ASP A 69 -10.15 -8.46 -12.02
CA ASP A 69 -10.72 -7.69 -10.92
C ASP A 69 -10.60 -8.44 -9.58
N ASP A 70 -10.77 -9.77 -9.58
CA ASP A 70 -10.54 -10.59 -8.38
C ASP A 70 -9.08 -10.51 -7.91
N LEU A 71 -8.12 -10.55 -8.84
CA LEU A 71 -6.70 -10.37 -8.54
C LEU A 71 -6.43 -8.95 -8.00
N VAL A 72 -7.06 -7.92 -8.56
CA VAL A 72 -6.95 -6.53 -8.09
C VAL A 72 -7.51 -6.39 -6.68
N VAL A 73 -8.68 -6.98 -6.39
CA VAL A 73 -9.27 -6.96 -5.05
C VAL A 73 -8.37 -7.67 -4.03
N ALA A 74 -7.81 -8.82 -4.40
CA ALA A 74 -6.88 -9.54 -3.54
C ALA A 74 -5.58 -8.72 -3.26
N TYR A 75 -5.03 -8.07 -4.27
CA TYR A 75 -3.93 -7.11 -4.12
C TYR A 75 -4.31 -5.98 -3.15
N LEU A 76 -5.46 -5.34 -3.33
CA LEU A 76 -5.91 -4.25 -2.47
C LEU A 76 -6.18 -4.71 -1.03
N THR A 77 -6.71 -5.92 -0.84
CA THR A 77 -6.90 -6.52 0.49
C THR A 77 -5.55 -6.67 1.22
N ARG A 78 -4.52 -7.13 0.52
CA ARG A 78 -3.15 -7.23 1.07
C ARG A 78 -2.58 -5.85 1.40
N MET A 79 -2.81 -4.85 0.54
CA MET A 79 -2.39 -3.47 0.80
C MET A 79 -3.11 -2.85 1.99
N ASP A 80 -4.40 -3.13 2.16
CA ASP A 80 -5.19 -2.64 3.29
C ASP A 80 -4.70 -3.23 4.62
N ALA A 81 -4.42 -4.53 4.68
CA ALA A 81 -3.84 -5.15 5.86
C ALA A 81 -2.52 -4.47 6.28
N ARG A 82 -1.61 -4.25 5.33
CA ARG A 82 -0.35 -3.54 5.57
C ARG A 82 -0.55 -2.06 5.94
N PHE A 83 -1.57 -1.42 5.38
CA PHE A 83 -1.91 -0.04 5.72
C PHE A 83 -2.36 0.06 7.17
N ARG A 84 -3.29 -0.80 7.60
CA ARG A 84 -3.77 -0.87 8.99
C ARG A 84 -2.65 -1.14 9.97
N GLU A 85 -1.82 -2.13 9.69
CA GLU A 85 -0.66 -2.47 10.51
C GLU A 85 0.31 -1.27 10.68
N ARG A 86 0.54 -0.49 9.61
CA ARG A 86 1.39 0.71 9.70
C ARG A 86 0.79 1.79 10.61
N ILE A 87 -0.52 2.04 10.51
CA ILE A 87 -1.22 2.98 11.39
C ILE A 87 -1.08 2.52 12.85
N GLU A 88 -1.38 1.26 13.14
CA GLU A 88 -1.29 0.74 14.50
C GLU A 88 0.16 0.76 15.06
N ARG A 89 1.16 0.51 14.21
CA ARG A 89 2.58 0.66 14.62
C ARG A 89 2.96 2.10 14.95
N SER A 90 2.45 3.08 14.21
CA SER A 90 2.68 4.49 14.52
C SER A 90 2.04 4.86 15.88
N ILE A 91 0.82 4.40 16.12
CA ILE A 91 0.10 4.64 17.39
C ILE A 91 0.83 3.98 18.57
N ALA A 92 1.32 2.76 18.38
CA ALA A 92 2.04 2.01 19.41
C ALA A 92 3.37 2.64 19.87
N LYS A 93 3.92 3.59 19.12
CA LYS A 93 5.10 4.37 19.54
C LYS A 93 4.79 5.34 20.70
N HIS A 94 3.52 5.70 20.89
CA HIS A 94 3.08 6.66 21.92
C HIS A 94 1.88 6.12 22.71
N PRO A 95 2.04 5.04 23.51
CA PRO A 95 0.95 4.44 24.27
C PRO A 95 0.35 5.43 25.26
N GLY A 96 -0.98 5.58 25.25
CA GLY A 96 -1.71 6.51 26.12
C GLY A 96 -1.53 8.00 25.77
N GLN A 97 -0.88 8.34 24.65
CA GLN A 97 -0.62 9.70 24.19
C GLN A 97 -1.19 9.93 22.78
N PRO A 98 -2.53 9.95 22.63
CA PRO A 98 -3.17 9.98 21.32
C PRO A 98 -2.81 11.21 20.47
N ALA A 99 -2.58 12.36 21.08
CA ALA A 99 -2.12 13.57 20.40
C ALA A 99 -0.74 13.37 19.74
N LYS A 100 0.21 12.76 20.45
CA LYS A 100 1.52 12.42 19.87
C LYS A 100 1.42 11.34 18.82
N ALA A 101 0.52 10.37 18.99
CA ALA A 101 0.28 9.32 18.00
C ALA A 101 -0.25 9.87 16.67
N LEU A 102 -1.10 10.90 16.70
CA LEU A 102 -1.57 11.61 15.49
C LEU A 102 -0.40 12.24 14.73
N VAL A 103 0.49 12.95 15.41
CA VAL A 103 1.68 13.59 14.80
C VAL A 103 2.66 12.53 14.31
N GLN A 104 2.89 11.47 15.09
CA GLN A 104 3.77 10.37 14.71
C GLN A 104 3.31 9.66 13.43
N SER A 105 2.00 9.47 13.27
CA SER A 105 1.44 8.87 12.06
C SER A 105 1.76 9.70 10.81
N MET A 106 1.77 11.03 10.92
CA MET A 106 2.17 11.92 9.84
C MET A 106 3.68 11.85 9.58
N THR A 107 4.50 11.81 10.63
CA THR A 107 5.95 11.67 10.52
C THR A 107 6.34 10.38 9.78
N ASP A 108 5.75 9.26 10.18
CA ASP A 108 5.99 7.96 9.55
C ASP A 108 5.48 7.90 8.09
N LEU A 109 4.41 8.63 7.78
CA LEU A 109 3.93 8.78 6.41
C LEU A 109 4.95 9.55 5.56
N VAL A 110 5.45 10.67 6.05
CA VAL A 110 6.43 11.51 5.33
C VAL A 110 7.74 10.77 5.13
N GLU A 111 8.22 10.02 6.12
CA GLU A 111 9.40 9.18 5.99
C GLU A 111 9.25 8.19 4.81
N ARG A 112 8.12 7.49 4.73
CA ARG A 112 7.84 6.60 3.59
C ARG A 112 7.70 7.35 2.27
N ALA A 113 7.01 8.50 2.27
CA ALA A 113 6.79 9.30 1.06
C ALA A 113 8.08 9.96 0.53
N SER A 114 9.14 9.98 1.34
CA SER A 114 10.46 10.46 0.95
C SER A 114 11.34 9.38 0.30
N ASN A 115 10.87 8.13 0.24
CA ASN A 115 11.58 7.07 -0.48
C ASN A 115 11.47 7.31 -2.00
N PRO A 116 12.57 7.23 -2.77
CA PRO A 116 12.56 7.41 -4.23
C PRO A 116 11.61 6.46 -4.97
N ASP A 117 11.39 5.25 -4.46
CA ASP A 117 10.51 4.25 -5.04
C ASP A 117 9.03 4.41 -4.64
N TYR A 118 8.72 5.45 -3.84
CA TYR A 118 7.36 5.68 -3.38
C TYR A 118 6.48 6.25 -4.50
N ARG A 119 5.40 5.54 -4.82
CA ARG A 119 4.44 5.87 -5.88
C ARG A 119 3.09 6.35 -5.35
N GLY A 120 3.08 6.99 -4.19
CA GLY A 120 1.84 7.47 -3.56
C GLY A 120 1.04 6.37 -2.87
N CYS A 121 -0.22 6.68 -2.60
CA CYS A 121 -1.15 5.73 -2.01
C CYS A 121 -1.74 4.82 -3.09
N PRO A 122 -1.63 3.47 -2.98
CA PRO A 122 -2.22 2.56 -3.96
C PRO A 122 -3.73 2.74 -4.11
N PHE A 123 -4.45 3.11 -3.03
CA PHE A 123 -5.89 3.35 -3.08
C PHE A 123 -6.25 4.64 -3.83
N VAL A 124 -5.46 5.71 -3.69
CA VAL A 124 -5.63 6.93 -4.48
C VAL A 124 -5.35 6.65 -5.95
N ASN A 125 -4.29 5.90 -6.27
CA ASN A 125 -3.96 5.52 -7.64
C ASN A 125 -5.13 4.76 -8.29
N VAL A 126 -5.70 3.77 -7.58
CA VAL A 126 -6.89 3.04 -8.04
C VAL A 126 -8.09 3.96 -8.23
N ALA A 127 -8.32 4.91 -7.32
CA ALA A 127 -9.43 5.86 -7.45
C ALA A 127 -9.32 6.72 -8.72
N CYS A 128 -8.10 7.05 -9.15
CA CYS A 128 -7.85 7.78 -10.39
C CYS A 128 -8.02 6.90 -11.65
N GLU A 129 -7.71 5.61 -11.55
CA GLU A 129 -7.81 4.69 -12.69
C GLU A 129 -9.26 4.22 -12.96
N PHE A 130 -10.06 4.03 -11.93
CA PHE A 130 -11.43 3.48 -12.02
C PHE A 130 -12.46 4.55 -11.72
N ALA A 131 -13.16 5.04 -12.75
CA ALA A 131 -14.20 6.08 -12.61
C ALA A 131 -15.48 5.56 -11.95
N ASP A 132 -15.86 4.31 -12.25
CA ASP A 132 -17.06 3.68 -11.70
C ASP A 132 -16.90 3.42 -10.20
N ARG A 133 -17.75 4.02 -9.38
CA ARG A 133 -17.73 3.91 -7.91
C ARG A 133 -18.20 2.55 -7.41
N GLU A 134 -19.00 1.82 -8.20
CA GLU A 134 -19.50 0.50 -7.87
C GLU A 134 -18.51 -0.62 -8.23
N HIS A 135 -17.43 -0.28 -8.95
CA HIS A 135 -16.40 -1.25 -9.29
C HIS A 135 -15.78 -1.86 -8.02
N PRO A 136 -15.55 -3.19 -7.94
CA PRO A 136 -15.04 -3.84 -6.72
C PRO A 136 -13.74 -3.22 -6.16
N ALA A 137 -12.84 -2.78 -7.04
CA ALA A 137 -11.62 -2.07 -6.63
C ALA A 137 -11.95 -0.72 -5.94
N ARG A 138 -12.99 0.01 -6.41
CA ARG A 138 -13.43 1.27 -5.80
C ARG A 138 -14.11 1.06 -4.44
N VAL A 139 -14.83 -0.04 -4.27
CA VAL A 139 -15.36 -0.45 -2.97
C VAL A 139 -14.22 -0.70 -1.97
N SER A 140 -13.14 -1.36 -2.40
CA SER A 140 -11.94 -1.53 -1.57
C SER A 140 -11.28 -0.19 -1.20
N VAL A 141 -11.26 0.78 -2.13
CA VAL A 141 -10.80 2.15 -1.84
C VAL A 141 -11.65 2.81 -0.76
N ALA A 142 -12.98 2.78 -0.92
CA ALA A 142 -13.90 3.39 0.04
C ALA A 142 -13.72 2.81 1.45
N ASN A 143 -13.61 1.50 1.58
CA ASN A 143 -13.40 0.81 2.85
C ASN A 143 -12.07 1.22 3.51
N ASN A 144 -10.97 1.31 2.76
CA ASN A 144 -9.69 1.77 3.29
C ASN A 144 -9.74 3.22 3.78
N LYS A 145 -10.37 4.12 3.00
CA LYS A 145 -10.50 5.52 3.39
C LYS A 145 -11.41 5.71 4.59
N GLN A 146 -12.50 4.96 4.67
CA GLN A 146 -13.36 4.98 5.84
C GLN A 146 -12.63 4.50 7.11
N TYR A 147 -11.80 3.47 7.00
CA TYR A 147 -10.95 3.04 8.12
C TYR A 147 -10.01 4.18 8.58
N LEU A 148 -9.33 4.86 7.65
CA LEU A 148 -8.45 5.97 7.99
C LEU A 148 -9.18 7.09 8.73
N ILE A 149 -10.34 7.51 8.20
CA ILE A 149 -11.17 8.56 8.83
C ILE A 149 -11.60 8.13 10.23
N SER A 150 -12.15 6.92 10.38
CA SER A 150 -12.61 6.42 11.67
C SER A 150 -11.47 6.36 12.70
N ARG A 151 -10.29 5.91 12.27
CA ARG A 151 -9.14 5.78 13.17
C ARG A 151 -8.59 7.13 13.63
N LEU A 152 -8.53 8.12 12.72
CA LEU A 152 -8.15 9.48 13.09
C LEU A 152 -9.18 10.15 13.98
N LEU A 153 -10.47 9.91 13.76
CA LEU A 153 -11.56 10.41 14.62
C LEU A 153 -11.47 9.84 16.05
N GLU A 154 -11.23 8.53 16.19
CA GLU A 154 -11.02 7.88 17.48
C GLU A 154 -9.85 8.52 18.24
N LEU A 155 -8.71 8.71 17.56
CA LEU A 155 -7.54 9.34 18.17
C LEU A 155 -7.77 10.82 18.52
N SER A 156 -8.46 11.58 17.65
CA SER A 156 -8.81 12.97 17.90
C SER A 156 -9.73 13.12 19.11
N THR A 157 -10.70 12.21 19.25
CA THR A 157 -11.60 12.14 20.42
C THR A 157 -10.78 11.82 21.69
N ALA A 158 -9.94 10.80 21.63
CA ALA A 158 -9.10 10.40 22.76
C ALA A 158 -8.05 11.48 23.14
N ALA A 159 -7.61 12.29 22.18
CA ALA A 159 -6.73 13.44 22.43
C ALA A 159 -7.45 14.62 23.11
N GLY A 160 -8.78 14.59 23.21
CA GLY A 160 -9.59 15.64 23.80
C GLY A 160 -9.73 16.88 22.92
N ALA A 161 -9.75 16.68 21.59
CA ALA A 161 -10.00 17.77 20.66
C ALA A 161 -11.39 18.40 20.89
N ALA A 162 -11.48 19.72 20.79
CA ALA A 162 -12.74 20.45 20.95
C ALA A 162 -13.77 20.07 19.86
N ASP A 163 -13.30 19.85 18.66
CA ASP A 163 -14.04 19.27 17.53
C ASP A 163 -13.24 18.11 16.92
N PRO A 164 -13.47 16.87 17.40
CA PRO A 164 -12.71 15.71 16.91
C PRO A 164 -12.91 15.41 15.43
N GLN A 165 -14.10 15.68 14.87
CA GLN A 165 -14.39 15.45 13.47
C GLN A 165 -13.62 16.43 12.58
N LEU A 166 -13.64 17.72 12.93
CA LEU A 166 -12.87 18.73 12.20
C LEU A 166 -11.37 18.42 12.20
N LEU A 167 -10.82 18.00 13.34
CA LEU A 167 -9.41 17.61 13.43
C LEU A 167 -9.11 16.38 12.56
N ALA A 168 -9.95 15.34 12.62
CA ALA A 168 -9.78 14.13 11.82
C ALA A 168 -9.81 14.44 10.32
N ASP A 169 -10.82 15.19 9.87
CA ASP A 169 -10.95 15.56 8.45
C ASP A 169 -9.80 16.44 7.96
N SER A 170 -9.31 17.36 8.82
CA SER A 170 -8.14 18.20 8.51
C SER A 170 -6.87 17.35 8.36
N LEU A 171 -6.69 16.35 9.23
CA LEU A 171 -5.57 15.41 9.12
C LEU A 171 -5.68 14.50 7.90
N VAL A 172 -6.90 14.08 7.52
CA VAL A 172 -7.12 13.34 6.25
C VAL A 172 -6.71 14.19 5.06
N LEU A 173 -7.13 15.46 5.00
CA LEU A 173 -6.71 16.38 3.93
C LEU A 173 -5.19 16.52 3.85
N LEU A 174 -4.51 16.59 5.01
CA LEU A 174 -3.05 16.66 5.06
C LEU A 174 -2.40 15.36 4.57
N VAL A 175 -2.93 14.20 4.93
CA VAL A 175 -2.51 12.88 4.42
C VAL A 175 -2.64 12.80 2.90
N GLU A 176 -3.78 13.20 2.34
CA GLU A 176 -4.00 13.23 0.90
C GLU A 176 -3.05 14.23 0.21
N GLY A 177 -2.79 15.36 0.85
CA GLY A 177 -1.80 16.34 0.41
C GLY A 177 -0.38 15.77 0.34
N VAL A 178 0.03 14.96 1.32
CA VAL A 178 1.33 14.25 1.31
C VAL A 178 1.38 13.27 0.13
N TYR A 179 0.32 12.49 -0.11
CA TYR A 179 0.27 11.55 -1.24
C TYR A 179 0.43 12.28 -2.58
N ALA A 180 -0.31 13.36 -2.78
CA ALA A 180 -0.26 14.16 -4.01
C ALA A 180 1.11 14.84 -4.18
N SER A 181 1.61 15.51 -3.14
CA SER A 181 2.87 16.26 -3.18
C SER A 181 4.08 15.36 -3.47
N SER A 182 4.10 14.14 -2.93
CA SER A 182 5.17 13.17 -3.21
C SER A 182 5.27 12.82 -4.70
N GLN A 183 4.14 12.78 -5.41
CA GLN A 183 4.09 12.46 -6.84
C GLN A 183 4.34 13.68 -7.72
N THR A 184 3.89 14.86 -7.27
CA THR A 184 3.97 16.11 -8.07
C THR A 184 5.35 16.76 -7.98
N PHE A 185 5.94 16.77 -6.77
CA PHE A 185 7.18 17.51 -6.48
C PHE A 185 8.36 16.60 -6.15
N GLY A 186 8.13 15.32 -5.97
CA GLY A 186 9.15 14.32 -5.66
C GLY A 186 9.48 14.19 -4.16
N PRO A 187 10.37 13.23 -3.84
CA PRO A 187 10.75 12.92 -2.47
C PRO A 187 11.48 14.12 -1.80
N GLY A 188 11.21 14.34 -0.52
CA GLY A 188 11.86 15.38 0.27
C GLY A 188 11.47 16.82 -0.14
N CYS A 189 10.40 17.02 -0.90
CA CYS A 189 9.90 18.36 -1.25
C CYS A 189 9.45 19.17 -0.03
N GLY A 190 9.28 20.49 -0.21
CA GLY A 190 8.84 21.41 0.86
C GLY A 190 7.56 20.96 1.57
N PRO A 191 6.45 20.69 0.84
CA PRO A 191 5.21 20.21 1.42
C PRO A 191 5.37 18.95 2.31
N LEU A 192 6.19 17.99 1.89
CA LEU A 192 6.44 16.79 2.71
C LEU A 192 7.15 17.16 4.02
N ARG A 193 8.20 17.98 3.94
CA ARG A 193 8.97 18.38 5.15
C ARG A 193 8.14 19.15 6.17
N THR A 194 7.13 19.91 5.72
CA THR A 194 6.28 20.71 6.62
C THR A 194 5.09 19.93 7.19
N ALA A 195 4.69 18.81 6.58
CA ALA A 195 3.48 18.10 6.97
C ALA A 195 3.46 17.65 8.46
N PRO A 196 4.54 17.12 9.07
CA PRO A 196 4.53 16.78 10.50
C PRO A 196 4.33 18.01 11.40
N ALA A 197 4.99 19.13 11.09
CA ALA A 197 4.81 20.37 11.84
C ALA A 197 3.39 20.94 11.67
N THR A 198 2.82 20.84 10.48
CA THR A 198 1.41 21.22 10.23
C THR A 198 0.45 20.34 11.02
N ALA A 199 0.67 19.03 11.06
CA ALA A 199 -0.14 18.13 11.90
C ALA A 199 -0.04 18.52 13.38
N ALA A 200 1.17 18.83 13.88
CA ALA A 200 1.37 19.28 15.24
C ALA A 200 0.62 20.59 15.54
N MET A 201 0.64 21.54 14.63
CA MET A 201 -0.12 22.79 14.76
C MET A 201 -1.64 22.54 14.83
N LEU A 202 -2.18 21.68 13.97
CA LEU A 202 -3.59 21.31 13.97
C LEU A 202 -3.99 20.63 15.29
N VAL A 203 -3.20 19.68 15.76
CA VAL A 203 -3.45 18.96 17.00
C VAL A 203 -3.41 19.91 18.21
N LYS A 204 -2.40 20.80 18.29
CA LYS A 204 -2.31 21.82 19.34
C LYS A 204 -3.50 22.76 19.34
N ALA A 205 -3.87 23.29 18.19
CA ALA A 205 -5.03 24.17 18.06
C ALA A 205 -6.35 23.51 18.50
N ALA A 206 -6.51 22.22 18.20
CA ALA A 206 -7.73 21.47 18.51
C ALA A 206 -7.80 21.00 19.98
N CYS A 207 -6.66 20.65 20.61
CA CYS A 207 -6.60 20.02 21.92
C CYS A 207 -6.20 21.00 23.05
N GLY A 208 -5.74 22.22 22.72
CA GLY A 208 -5.16 23.19 23.66
C GLY A 208 -3.65 23.00 23.84
N ASP A 209 -2.94 24.13 23.95
CA ASP A 209 -1.45 24.17 23.97
C ASP A 209 -0.82 23.45 25.17
N ASP A 210 -1.50 23.43 26.32
CA ASP A 210 -0.97 22.89 27.57
C ASP A 210 -0.88 21.35 27.63
N ARG A 211 -1.42 20.65 26.63
CA ARG A 211 -1.53 19.19 26.63
C ARG A 211 -0.50 18.48 25.76
N ILE A 212 0.31 19.21 24.99
CA ILE A 212 1.20 18.61 24.00
C ILE A 212 2.58 19.27 24.06
N GLU A 213 3.48 18.71 24.84
CA GLU A 213 4.92 18.79 24.53
C GLU A 213 5.19 17.87 23.32
N LEU A 214 5.41 18.49 22.17
CA LEU A 214 5.75 17.81 20.91
C LEU A 214 7.25 17.72 20.77
#